data_6f0c3f75378ffb6dd19a60afbe56f87a
#
_entry.id   6f0c3f75378ffb6dd19a60afbe56f87a
#
_cell.length_a   1.000
_cell.length_b   1.000
_cell.length_c   1.000
_cell.angle_alpha   90.00
_cell.angle_beta   90.00
_cell.angle_gamma   90.00
#
_symmetry.space_group_name_H-M   'P 1'
#
loop_
_entity.id
_entity.type
_entity.pdbx_description
1 polymer ?
#
loop_
_entity_poly.entity_id
_entity_poly.type
_entity_poly.pdbx_seq_one_letter_code
_entity_poly.pdbx_strand_id
1 'polypeptide(L)'
;MPTLKRLLLAASLCCLVTSVSASPFDDATAAYIKGDYVRAFKLFSPLAAQGNTEAQTKIGVMYEYGHGVAQDHQEAVKWYRLAADQGYSIAQYNIGWMHLNGQGVTQSYQEAMKWFRLAAAQGNADAQNNIGVLYEYGKGVIQDYKEAAKWFRLAAGQGDAKGQASLGEMYLFGIGVAENKQEALRWYRLAADQGNAYAQTMLGAMYSTSQNYGEALKWNGLAAAQGDARAQNNLGHMYLKGQGVTQDFARAHMWYNLASLAGDADGAKSRDLIAKEMTPQQIEKAQDMARECQARNFKGC
;
A
#
# COMPACT_ATOMS: atom_id res chain seq x y z
N MET A 1 -11.95 59.80 62.50
CA MET A 1 -11.16 59.17 61.49
C MET A 1 -11.54 57.69 61.44
N PRO A 2 -12.22 57.16 60.41
CA PRO A 2 -12.65 55.80 60.39
C PRO A 2 -11.73 54.97 59.49
N THR A 3 -11.39 53.84 60.00
CA THR A 3 -10.53 52.79 59.37
C THR A 3 -11.24 52.04 58.26
N LEU A 4 -10.64 52.03 57.10
CA LEU A 4 -11.08 51.35 55.89
C LEU A 4 -10.84 49.83 56.02
N LYS A 5 -11.88 49.00 56.13
CA LYS A 5 -11.82 47.57 56.04
C LYS A 5 -11.81 47.18 54.54
N ARG A 6 -10.70 46.65 54.07
CA ARG A 6 -10.60 46.00 52.72
C ARG A 6 -11.28 44.66 52.80
N LEU A 7 -12.37 44.45 52.06
CA LEU A 7 -12.92 43.14 51.72
C LEU A 7 -12.08 42.54 50.54
N LEU A 8 -11.38 41.47 50.81
CA LEU A 8 -10.82 40.62 49.78
C LEU A 8 -11.92 39.64 49.32
N LEU A 9 -12.52 39.88 48.16
CA LEU A 9 -13.28 38.84 47.43
C LEU A 9 -12.28 37.91 46.73
N ALA A 10 -12.12 36.72 47.26
CA ALA A 10 -11.47 35.62 46.57
C ALA A 10 -12.45 35.07 45.53
N ALA A 11 -12.30 35.46 44.26
CA ALA A 11 -12.98 34.81 43.15
C ALA A 11 -12.32 33.45 42.91
N SER A 12 -12.94 32.40 43.43
CA SER A 12 -12.58 31.02 43.10
C SER A 12 -12.99 30.74 41.67
N LEU A 13 -12.02 30.86 40.74
CA LEU A 13 -12.20 30.44 39.35
C LEU A 13 -12.16 28.91 39.29
N CYS A 14 -13.34 28.29 39.43
CA CYS A 14 -13.50 26.85 39.25
C CYS A 14 -13.32 26.58 37.76
N CYS A 15 -12.10 26.23 37.35
CA CYS A 15 -11.85 25.63 36.03
C CYS A 15 -12.61 24.30 35.96
N LEU A 16 -13.83 24.36 35.44
CA LEU A 16 -14.54 23.18 34.94
C LEU A 16 -13.72 22.63 33.79
N VAL A 17 -12.80 21.72 34.08
CA VAL A 17 -12.24 20.82 33.09
C VAL A 17 -13.40 19.90 32.72
N THR A 18 -14.17 20.29 31.70
CA THR A 18 -15.08 19.37 31.04
C THR A 18 -14.20 18.31 30.41
N SER A 19 -14.11 17.14 31.05
CA SER A 19 -13.60 15.94 30.40
C SER A 19 -14.46 15.73 29.16
N VAL A 20 -13.90 16.00 27.99
CA VAL A 20 -14.53 15.60 26.72
C VAL A 20 -14.63 14.09 26.80
N SER A 21 -15.80 13.58 27.12
CA SER A 21 -16.10 12.15 27.04
C SER A 21 -15.88 11.76 25.60
N ALA A 22 -15.04 10.74 25.37
CA ALA A 22 -14.86 10.19 24.03
C ALA A 22 -16.24 9.83 23.46
N SER A 23 -16.44 10.10 22.17
CA SER A 23 -17.71 9.72 21.55
C SER A 23 -17.83 8.18 21.52
N PRO A 24 -19.04 7.62 21.50
CA PRO A 24 -19.22 6.18 21.34
C PRO A 24 -18.50 5.61 20.12
N PHE A 25 -18.34 6.41 19.08
CA PHE A 25 -17.57 6.03 17.88
C PHE A 25 -16.06 6.00 18.17
N ASP A 26 -15.53 6.95 18.95
CA ASP A 26 -14.10 6.96 19.33
C ASP A 26 -13.77 5.78 20.22
N ASP A 27 -14.65 5.42 21.16
CA ASP A 27 -14.48 4.23 22.00
C ASP A 27 -14.46 2.93 21.18
N ALA A 28 -15.35 2.83 20.18
CA ALA A 28 -15.39 1.70 19.26
C ALA A 28 -14.10 1.63 18.41
N THR A 29 -13.63 2.77 17.91
CA THR A 29 -12.39 2.89 17.14
C THR A 29 -11.17 2.53 17.99
N ALA A 30 -11.11 3.00 19.22
CA ALA A 30 -10.04 2.67 20.16
C ALA A 30 -9.98 1.17 20.47
N ALA A 31 -11.14 0.51 20.65
CA ALA A 31 -11.22 -0.92 20.82
C ALA A 31 -10.69 -1.67 19.57
N TYR A 32 -11.09 -1.23 18.36
CA TYR A 32 -10.65 -1.81 17.10
C TYR A 32 -9.11 -1.71 16.92
N ILE A 33 -8.53 -0.53 17.19
CA ILE A 33 -7.08 -0.30 17.08
C ILE A 33 -6.29 -1.17 18.07
N LYS A 34 -6.85 -1.44 19.26
CA LYS A 34 -6.25 -2.33 20.27
C LYS A 34 -6.39 -3.82 19.93
N GLY A 35 -7.08 -4.18 18.86
CA GLY A 35 -7.37 -5.56 18.47
C GLY A 35 -8.51 -6.20 19.27
N ASP A 36 -9.21 -5.47 20.15
CA ASP A 36 -10.42 -5.93 20.84
C ASP A 36 -11.63 -5.85 19.91
N TYR A 37 -11.59 -6.69 18.88
CA TYR A 37 -12.57 -6.66 17.80
C TYR A 37 -13.98 -7.02 18.26
N VAL A 38 -14.11 -7.93 19.24
CA VAL A 38 -15.42 -8.30 19.79
C VAL A 38 -16.09 -7.09 20.48
N ARG A 39 -15.33 -6.35 21.24
CA ARG A 39 -15.80 -5.11 21.87
C ARG A 39 -16.10 -4.04 20.83
N ALA A 40 -15.20 -3.85 19.85
CA ALA A 40 -15.39 -2.89 18.77
C ALA A 40 -16.68 -3.16 18.00
N PHE A 41 -16.96 -4.41 17.65
CA PHE A 41 -18.20 -4.81 16.97
C PHE A 41 -19.45 -4.45 17.80
N LYS A 42 -19.44 -4.75 19.09
CA LYS A 42 -20.56 -4.40 20.00
C LYS A 42 -20.80 -2.90 20.09
N LEU A 43 -19.74 -2.10 20.02
CA LEU A 43 -19.84 -0.64 20.09
C LEU A 43 -20.23 -0.01 18.75
N PHE A 44 -19.73 -0.51 17.61
CA PHE A 44 -20.11 -0.02 16.28
C PHE A 44 -21.54 -0.42 15.90
N SER A 45 -22.02 -1.60 16.28
CA SER A 45 -23.32 -2.15 15.85
C SER A 45 -24.50 -1.21 16.09
N PRO A 46 -24.71 -0.62 17.29
CA PRO A 46 -25.82 0.30 17.52
C PRO A 46 -25.67 1.59 16.70
N LEU A 47 -24.46 2.09 16.46
CA LEU A 47 -24.20 3.27 15.64
C LEU A 47 -24.51 2.99 14.16
N ALA A 48 -24.11 1.84 13.66
CA ALA A 48 -24.39 1.39 12.30
C ALA A 48 -25.89 1.22 12.07
N ALA A 49 -26.61 0.66 13.06
CA ALA A 49 -28.06 0.50 13.01
C ALA A 49 -28.80 1.86 13.01
N GLN A 50 -28.21 2.90 13.60
CA GLN A 50 -28.73 4.28 13.58
C GLN A 50 -28.40 5.00 12.26
N GLY A 51 -27.73 4.35 11.30
CA GLY A 51 -27.42 4.93 9.99
C GLY A 51 -26.07 5.65 9.92
N ASN A 52 -25.21 5.58 10.95
CA ASN A 52 -23.88 6.17 10.88
C ASN A 52 -23.04 5.44 9.80
N THR A 53 -22.69 6.14 8.73
CA THR A 53 -22.01 5.59 7.54
C THR A 53 -20.61 5.07 7.83
N GLU A 54 -19.88 5.71 8.74
CA GLU A 54 -18.55 5.24 9.14
C GLU A 54 -18.66 3.95 9.96
N ALA A 55 -19.60 3.87 10.89
CA ALA A 55 -19.85 2.65 11.65
C ALA A 55 -20.34 1.51 10.76
N GLN A 56 -21.23 1.78 9.80
CA GLN A 56 -21.66 0.80 8.80
C GLN A 56 -20.47 0.28 8.00
N THR A 57 -19.59 1.17 7.56
CA THR A 57 -18.36 0.79 6.84
C THR A 57 -17.43 -0.04 7.73
N LYS A 58 -17.25 0.32 9.00
CA LYS A 58 -16.45 -0.47 9.95
C LYS A 58 -17.03 -1.86 10.20
N ILE A 59 -18.35 -1.98 10.35
CA ILE A 59 -19.03 -3.29 10.44
C ILE A 59 -18.80 -4.10 9.15
N GLY A 60 -18.91 -3.48 7.99
CA GLY A 60 -18.57 -4.13 6.71
C GLY A 60 -17.15 -4.68 6.69
N VAL A 61 -16.14 -3.88 7.09
CA VAL A 61 -14.74 -4.31 7.23
C VAL A 61 -14.61 -5.48 8.22
N MET A 62 -15.33 -5.44 9.34
CA MET A 62 -15.26 -6.49 10.35
C MET A 62 -15.78 -7.83 9.83
N TYR A 63 -16.85 -7.82 9.02
CA TYR A 63 -17.33 -9.01 8.32
C TYR A 63 -16.38 -9.45 7.20
N GLU A 64 -15.79 -8.50 6.44
CA GLU A 64 -14.86 -8.82 5.35
C GLU A 64 -13.63 -9.59 5.85
N TYR A 65 -13.07 -9.20 7.02
CA TYR A 65 -11.85 -9.80 7.57
C TYR A 65 -12.07 -10.76 8.74
N GLY A 66 -13.31 -10.97 9.19
CA GLY A 66 -13.60 -11.81 10.35
C GLY A 66 -13.14 -11.21 11.67
N HIS A 67 -13.14 -9.89 11.79
CA HIS A 67 -12.69 -9.19 13.00
C HIS A 67 -13.81 -9.15 14.06
N GLY A 68 -13.73 -10.01 15.06
CA GLY A 68 -14.71 -10.11 16.16
C GLY A 68 -16.04 -10.76 15.79
N VAL A 69 -16.20 -11.17 14.55
CA VAL A 69 -17.32 -11.92 13.97
C VAL A 69 -16.79 -12.96 13.00
N ALA A 70 -17.59 -13.96 12.63
CA ALA A 70 -17.24 -14.86 11.54
C ALA A 70 -17.13 -14.08 10.23
N GLN A 71 -16.12 -14.39 9.42
CA GLN A 71 -15.95 -13.78 8.10
C GLN A 71 -17.17 -14.07 7.21
N ASP A 72 -17.76 -13.03 6.67
CA ASP A 72 -18.88 -13.13 5.74
C ASP A 72 -18.87 -11.96 4.75
N HIS A 73 -18.41 -12.23 3.52
CA HIS A 73 -18.34 -11.22 2.46
C HIS A 73 -19.73 -10.76 2.00
N GLN A 74 -20.78 -11.57 2.13
CA GLN A 74 -22.13 -11.15 1.76
C GLN A 74 -22.68 -10.15 2.77
N GLU A 75 -22.47 -10.38 4.06
CA GLU A 75 -22.82 -9.41 5.10
C GLU A 75 -21.97 -8.13 4.96
N ALA A 76 -20.66 -8.24 4.65
CA ALA A 76 -19.82 -7.08 4.37
C ALA A 76 -20.41 -6.19 3.26
N VAL A 77 -20.82 -6.80 2.14
CA VAL A 77 -21.46 -6.08 1.01
C VAL A 77 -22.74 -5.37 1.44
N LYS A 78 -23.58 -6.00 2.27
CA LYS A 78 -24.82 -5.36 2.75
C LYS A 78 -24.51 -4.10 3.55
N TRP A 79 -23.55 -4.18 4.48
CA TRP A 79 -23.17 -3.04 5.30
C TRP A 79 -22.51 -1.93 4.50
N TYR A 80 -21.60 -2.28 3.56
CA TYR A 80 -21.03 -1.30 2.64
C TYR A 80 -22.10 -0.64 1.78
N ARG A 81 -23.10 -1.40 1.31
CA ARG A 81 -24.22 -0.86 0.51
C ARG A 81 -24.99 0.21 1.27
N LEU A 82 -25.32 -0.06 2.53
CA LEU A 82 -26.04 0.90 3.37
C LEU A 82 -25.29 2.24 3.49
N ALA A 83 -23.97 2.23 3.65
CA ALA A 83 -23.17 3.45 3.71
C ALA A 83 -22.97 4.10 2.33
N ALA A 84 -22.78 3.30 1.30
CA ALA A 84 -22.53 3.76 -0.08
C ALA A 84 -23.76 4.44 -0.68
N ASP A 85 -24.95 3.94 -0.41
CA ASP A 85 -26.22 4.52 -0.85
C ASP A 85 -26.49 5.88 -0.18
N GLN A 86 -25.90 6.14 0.98
CA GLN A 86 -25.86 7.45 1.64
C GLN A 86 -24.75 8.37 1.09
N GLY A 87 -24.01 7.92 0.08
CA GLY A 87 -22.95 8.72 -0.56
C GLY A 87 -21.56 8.58 0.07
N TYR A 88 -21.34 7.71 1.07
CA TYR A 88 -20.05 7.62 1.72
C TYR A 88 -18.97 7.02 0.80
N SER A 89 -17.97 7.82 0.42
CA SER A 89 -17.01 7.49 -0.64
C SER A 89 -16.17 6.26 -0.36
N ILE A 90 -15.79 6.03 0.92
CA ILE A 90 -15.01 4.85 1.31
C ILE A 90 -15.85 3.57 1.11
N ALA A 91 -17.12 3.61 1.47
CA ALA A 91 -18.02 2.47 1.26
C ALA A 91 -18.29 2.21 -0.22
N GLN A 92 -18.44 3.27 -1.03
CA GLN A 92 -18.53 3.17 -2.49
C GLN A 92 -17.30 2.51 -3.09
N TYR A 93 -16.11 2.92 -2.66
CA TYR A 93 -14.86 2.25 -3.04
C TYR A 93 -14.86 0.77 -2.65
N ASN A 94 -15.21 0.44 -1.40
CA ASN A 94 -15.22 -0.94 -0.92
C ASN A 94 -16.20 -1.83 -1.72
N ILE A 95 -17.42 -1.35 -2.03
CA ILE A 95 -18.33 -2.09 -2.91
C ILE A 95 -17.73 -2.28 -4.30
N GLY A 96 -17.10 -1.25 -4.87
CA GLY A 96 -16.41 -1.36 -6.15
C GLY A 96 -15.33 -2.46 -6.10
N TRP A 97 -14.58 -2.52 -5.01
CA TRP A 97 -13.58 -3.56 -4.77
C TRP A 97 -14.19 -4.97 -4.64
N MET A 98 -15.31 -5.09 -3.92
CA MET A 98 -16.02 -6.37 -3.80
C MET A 98 -16.50 -6.88 -5.17
N HIS A 99 -17.04 -5.99 -6.02
CA HIS A 99 -17.40 -6.35 -7.39
C HIS A 99 -16.20 -6.65 -8.29
N LEU A 100 -15.10 -5.94 -8.12
CA LEU A 100 -13.84 -6.17 -8.86
C LEU A 100 -13.32 -7.60 -8.63
N ASN A 101 -13.41 -8.09 -7.39
CA ASN A 101 -12.84 -9.38 -6.99
C ASN A 101 -13.88 -10.51 -6.89
N GLY A 102 -15.17 -10.23 -7.00
CA GLY A 102 -16.23 -11.22 -6.82
C GLY A 102 -16.36 -11.71 -5.38
N GLN A 103 -16.09 -10.85 -4.40
CA GLN A 103 -16.19 -11.18 -2.98
C GLN A 103 -17.59 -10.85 -2.44
N GLY A 104 -18.33 -11.86 -2.00
CA GLY A 104 -19.72 -11.70 -1.53
C GLY A 104 -20.75 -11.32 -2.59
N VAL A 105 -20.30 -11.03 -3.80
CA VAL A 105 -21.11 -10.72 -5.00
C VAL A 105 -20.49 -11.36 -6.23
N THR A 106 -21.29 -11.49 -7.29
CA THR A 106 -20.76 -11.92 -8.60
C THR A 106 -19.77 -10.87 -9.11
N GLN A 107 -18.60 -11.32 -9.58
CA GLN A 107 -17.60 -10.44 -10.16
C GLN A 107 -18.19 -9.66 -11.35
N SER A 108 -18.02 -8.35 -11.34
CA SER A 108 -18.47 -7.46 -12.41
C SER A 108 -17.61 -6.21 -12.47
N TYR A 109 -16.78 -6.11 -13.50
CA TYR A 109 -15.97 -4.91 -13.74
C TYR A 109 -16.83 -3.68 -14.06
N GLN A 110 -18.00 -3.87 -14.66
CA GLN A 110 -18.93 -2.77 -14.96
C GLN A 110 -19.52 -2.19 -13.67
N GLU A 111 -19.96 -3.05 -12.74
CA GLU A 111 -20.45 -2.59 -11.43
C GLU A 111 -19.30 -1.97 -10.61
N ALA A 112 -18.12 -2.58 -10.61
CA ALA A 112 -16.94 -1.99 -9.98
C ALA A 112 -16.65 -0.57 -10.51
N MET A 113 -16.65 -0.38 -11.83
CA MET A 113 -16.47 0.92 -12.49
C MET A 113 -17.50 1.96 -12.04
N LYS A 114 -18.77 1.58 -11.93
CA LYS A 114 -19.83 2.50 -11.48
C LYS A 114 -19.55 3.00 -10.06
N TRP A 115 -19.26 2.09 -9.16
CA TRP A 115 -18.98 2.42 -7.76
C TRP A 115 -17.69 3.22 -7.60
N PHE A 116 -16.63 2.84 -8.31
CA PHE A 116 -15.39 3.61 -8.30
C PHE A 116 -15.59 5.03 -8.83
N ARG A 117 -16.42 5.24 -9.86
CA ARG A 117 -16.73 6.59 -10.37
C ARG A 117 -17.44 7.45 -9.33
N LEU A 118 -18.36 6.89 -8.55
CA LEU A 118 -19.02 7.62 -7.46
C LEU A 118 -18.02 8.04 -6.38
N ALA A 119 -17.14 7.13 -5.97
CA ALA A 119 -16.08 7.43 -5.01
C ALA A 119 -15.06 8.44 -5.55
N ALA A 120 -14.62 8.24 -6.79
CA ALA A 120 -13.63 9.10 -7.46
C ALA A 120 -14.13 10.54 -7.66
N ALA A 121 -15.42 10.72 -7.91
CA ALA A 121 -16.06 12.05 -8.01
C ALA A 121 -15.99 12.83 -6.69
N GLN A 122 -15.83 12.13 -5.56
CA GLN A 122 -15.62 12.70 -4.23
C GLN A 122 -14.14 12.80 -3.85
N GLY A 123 -13.24 12.56 -4.80
CA GLY A 123 -11.80 12.67 -4.58
C GLY A 123 -11.13 11.42 -4.01
N ASN A 124 -11.80 10.25 -3.96
CA ASN A 124 -11.15 9.04 -3.48
C ASN A 124 -10.03 8.59 -4.44
N ALA A 125 -8.78 8.72 -4.00
CA ALA A 125 -7.61 8.46 -4.82
C ALA A 125 -7.44 6.98 -5.19
N ASP A 126 -7.74 6.05 -4.25
CA ASP A 126 -7.73 4.61 -4.55
C ASP A 126 -8.75 4.25 -5.66
N ALA A 127 -9.94 4.86 -5.63
CA ALA A 127 -10.93 4.66 -6.69
C ALA A 127 -10.45 5.22 -8.03
N GLN A 128 -9.82 6.39 -8.04
CA GLN A 128 -9.23 6.97 -9.26
C GLN A 128 -8.14 6.05 -9.82
N ASN A 129 -7.24 5.55 -8.98
CA ASN A 129 -6.23 4.58 -9.40
C ASN A 129 -6.87 3.32 -10.00
N ASN A 130 -7.89 2.74 -9.35
CA ASN A 130 -8.54 1.53 -9.86
C ASN A 130 -9.28 1.78 -11.18
N ILE A 131 -9.89 2.95 -11.39
CA ILE A 131 -10.46 3.32 -12.70
C ILE A 131 -9.35 3.36 -13.76
N GLY A 132 -8.19 3.93 -13.45
CA GLY A 132 -7.03 3.93 -14.33
C GLY A 132 -6.64 2.50 -14.73
N VAL A 133 -6.54 1.59 -13.77
CA VAL A 133 -6.26 0.15 -14.01
C VAL A 133 -7.34 -0.50 -14.90
N LEU A 134 -8.61 -0.22 -14.67
CA LEU A 134 -9.68 -0.78 -15.50
C LEU A 134 -9.57 -0.31 -16.96
N TYR A 135 -9.22 0.95 -17.22
CA TYR A 135 -8.96 1.45 -18.57
C TYR A 135 -7.68 0.88 -19.18
N GLU A 136 -6.62 0.74 -18.39
CA GLU A 136 -5.33 0.18 -18.82
C GLU A 136 -5.47 -1.24 -19.35
N TYR A 137 -6.28 -2.08 -18.67
CA TYR A 137 -6.48 -3.48 -19.05
C TYR A 137 -7.77 -3.76 -19.84
N GLY A 138 -8.58 -2.76 -20.13
CA GLY A 138 -9.87 -2.93 -20.83
C GLY A 138 -10.87 -3.78 -20.04
N LYS A 139 -10.81 -3.74 -18.71
CA LYS A 139 -11.70 -4.53 -17.84
C LYS A 139 -13.01 -3.79 -17.60
N GLY A 140 -14.10 -4.31 -18.19
CA GLY A 140 -15.43 -3.70 -18.09
C GLY A 140 -15.63 -2.43 -18.92
N VAL A 141 -14.60 -1.96 -19.60
CA VAL A 141 -14.58 -0.82 -20.52
C VAL A 141 -13.66 -1.14 -21.69
N ILE A 142 -13.75 -0.36 -22.78
CA ILE A 142 -12.78 -0.43 -23.87
C ILE A 142 -11.42 0.07 -23.34
N GLN A 143 -10.34 -0.65 -23.63
CA GLN A 143 -8.99 -0.26 -23.26
C GLN A 143 -8.65 1.12 -23.82
N ASP A 144 -8.21 2.01 -22.96
CA ASP A 144 -7.77 3.36 -23.32
C ASP A 144 -6.66 3.85 -22.39
N TYR A 145 -5.44 3.77 -22.88
CA TYR A 145 -4.26 4.21 -22.13
C TYR A 145 -4.24 5.73 -21.84
N LYS A 146 -4.86 6.54 -22.71
CA LYS A 146 -4.94 7.98 -22.47
C LYS A 146 -5.90 8.29 -21.31
N GLU A 147 -7.03 7.61 -21.27
CA GLU A 147 -7.96 7.71 -20.14
C GLU A 147 -7.30 7.16 -18.86
N ALA A 148 -6.63 6.01 -18.92
CA ALA A 148 -5.88 5.47 -17.79
C ALA A 148 -4.89 6.50 -17.22
N ALA A 149 -4.08 7.14 -18.09
CA ALA A 149 -3.13 8.18 -17.68
C ALA A 149 -3.80 9.39 -17.01
N LYS A 150 -4.99 9.79 -17.44
CA LYS A 150 -5.74 10.87 -16.78
C LYS A 150 -6.14 10.49 -15.36
N TRP A 151 -6.65 9.28 -15.17
CA TRP A 151 -7.08 8.80 -13.88
C TRP A 151 -5.90 8.57 -12.92
N PHE A 152 -4.80 7.99 -13.41
CA PHE A 152 -3.57 7.88 -12.61
C PHE A 152 -3.01 9.25 -12.22
N ARG A 153 -3.09 10.26 -13.12
CA ARG A 153 -2.65 11.62 -12.79
C ARG A 153 -3.49 12.25 -11.69
N LEU A 154 -4.81 12.00 -11.65
CA LEU A 154 -5.67 12.47 -10.58
C LEU A 154 -5.28 11.82 -9.23
N ALA A 155 -5.11 10.50 -9.18
CA ALA A 155 -4.67 9.78 -8.00
C ALA A 155 -3.27 10.24 -7.53
N ALA A 156 -2.32 10.30 -8.47
CA ALA A 156 -0.95 10.73 -8.20
C ALA A 156 -0.87 12.17 -7.67
N GLY A 157 -1.70 13.06 -8.20
CA GLY A 157 -1.80 14.46 -7.75
C GLY A 157 -2.31 14.60 -6.32
N GLN A 158 -3.05 13.62 -5.81
CA GLN A 158 -3.48 13.54 -4.42
C GLN A 158 -2.46 12.82 -3.52
N GLY A 159 -1.32 12.38 -4.06
CA GLY A 159 -0.28 11.70 -3.31
C GLY A 159 -0.42 10.18 -3.28
N ASP A 160 -1.37 9.57 -4.00
CA ASP A 160 -1.51 8.13 -4.03
C ASP A 160 -0.27 7.46 -4.63
N ALA A 161 0.40 6.62 -3.84
CA ALA A 161 1.66 5.99 -4.24
C ALA A 161 1.50 5.00 -5.39
N LYS A 162 0.34 4.35 -5.52
CA LYS A 162 0.06 3.43 -6.64
C LYS A 162 -0.17 4.21 -7.92
N GLY A 163 -1.00 5.26 -7.87
CA GLY A 163 -1.21 6.18 -8.99
C GLY A 163 0.07 6.86 -9.46
N GLN A 164 0.95 7.25 -8.52
CA GLN A 164 2.27 7.80 -8.84
C GLN A 164 3.15 6.77 -9.54
N ALA A 165 3.18 5.52 -9.05
CA ALA A 165 3.95 4.44 -9.66
C ALA A 165 3.43 4.11 -11.08
N SER A 166 2.11 3.99 -11.26
CA SER A 166 1.48 3.74 -12.56
C SER A 166 1.73 4.87 -13.54
N LEU A 167 1.63 6.13 -13.09
CA LEU A 167 1.95 7.28 -13.94
C LEU A 167 3.43 7.33 -14.33
N GLY A 168 4.32 6.95 -13.40
CA GLY A 168 5.75 6.78 -13.67
C GLY A 168 6.01 5.75 -14.77
N GLU A 169 5.31 4.62 -14.73
CA GLU A 169 5.40 3.57 -15.74
C GLU A 169 4.92 4.07 -17.11
N MET A 170 3.78 4.77 -17.15
CA MET A 170 3.27 5.35 -18.39
C MET A 170 4.25 6.32 -19.03
N TYR A 171 4.90 7.19 -18.25
CA TYR A 171 5.92 8.08 -18.77
C TYR A 171 7.22 7.36 -19.19
N LEU A 172 7.59 6.28 -18.49
CA LEU A 172 8.81 5.54 -18.82
C LEU A 172 8.70 4.85 -20.19
N PHE A 173 7.53 4.29 -20.50
CA PHE A 173 7.30 3.50 -21.70
C PHE A 173 6.48 4.21 -22.77
N GLY A 174 6.06 5.46 -22.56
CA GLY A 174 5.25 6.22 -23.51
C GLY A 174 3.84 5.65 -23.71
N ILE A 175 3.26 5.03 -22.68
CA ILE A 175 1.94 4.40 -22.72
C ILE A 175 0.87 5.45 -22.42
N GLY A 176 0.04 5.81 -23.41
CA GLY A 176 -1.02 6.81 -23.26
C GLY A 176 -0.54 8.26 -23.09
N VAL A 177 0.75 8.47 -22.90
CA VAL A 177 1.46 9.75 -22.80
C VAL A 177 2.74 9.69 -23.63
N ALA A 178 3.34 10.84 -23.96
CA ALA A 178 4.66 10.85 -24.57
C ALA A 178 5.72 10.32 -23.60
N GLU A 179 6.65 9.49 -24.09
CA GLU A 179 7.78 9.00 -23.26
C GLU A 179 8.55 10.19 -22.67
N ASN A 180 8.78 10.11 -21.35
CA ASN A 180 9.56 11.10 -20.62
C ASN A 180 10.21 10.46 -19.39
N LYS A 181 11.48 10.10 -19.51
CA LYS A 181 12.24 9.45 -18.43
C LYS A 181 12.42 10.35 -17.20
N GLN A 182 12.43 11.67 -17.36
CA GLN A 182 12.58 12.59 -16.24
C GLN A 182 11.29 12.65 -15.42
N GLU A 183 10.12 12.73 -16.09
CA GLU A 183 8.83 12.63 -15.42
C GLU A 183 8.65 11.25 -14.77
N ALA A 184 9.04 10.15 -15.44
CA ALA A 184 9.02 8.82 -14.86
C ALA A 184 9.83 8.75 -13.57
N LEU A 185 11.07 9.26 -13.59
CA LEU A 185 11.95 9.31 -12.41
C LEU A 185 11.30 10.10 -11.27
N ARG A 186 10.70 11.25 -11.58
CA ARG A 186 10.02 12.10 -10.60
C ARG A 186 8.84 11.38 -9.93
N TRP A 187 7.97 10.75 -10.71
CA TRP A 187 6.80 10.06 -10.20
C TRP A 187 7.16 8.79 -9.42
N TYR A 188 8.12 8.01 -9.92
CA TYR A 188 8.62 6.86 -9.17
C TYR A 188 9.29 7.28 -7.86
N ARG A 189 10.00 8.42 -7.83
CA ARG A 189 10.61 8.93 -6.60
C ARG A 189 9.56 9.23 -5.54
N LEU A 190 8.48 9.93 -5.90
CA LEU A 190 7.38 10.23 -5.00
C LEU A 190 6.71 8.97 -4.44
N ALA A 191 6.48 7.96 -5.28
CA ALA A 191 5.94 6.68 -4.83
C ALA A 191 6.92 5.89 -3.95
N ALA A 192 8.18 5.87 -4.31
CA ALA A 192 9.23 5.14 -3.60
C ALA A 192 9.52 5.72 -2.22
N ASP A 193 9.48 7.04 -2.07
CA ASP A 193 9.64 7.74 -0.79
C ASP A 193 8.48 7.41 0.17
N GLN A 194 7.32 7.01 -0.34
CA GLN A 194 6.19 6.47 0.42
C GLN A 194 6.27 4.95 0.67
N GLY A 195 7.36 4.30 0.25
CA GLY A 195 7.58 2.87 0.47
C GLY A 195 7.02 1.95 -0.61
N ASN A 196 6.55 2.47 -1.76
CA ASN A 196 6.08 1.62 -2.85
C ASN A 196 7.24 0.77 -3.41
N ALA A 197 7.21 -0.54 -3.16
CA ALA A 197 8.29 -1.45 -3.54
C ALA A 197 8.51 -1.51 -5.06
N TYR A 198 7.43 -1.50 -5.85
CA TYR A 198 7.54 -1.48 -7.30
C TYR A 198 8.29 -0.23 -7.80
N ALA A 199 7.92 0.94 -7.30
CA ALA A 199 8.59 2.19 -7.65
C ALA A 199 10.07 2.22 -7.21
N GLN A 200 10.37 1.64 -6.03
CA GLN A 200 11.76 1.49 -5.56
C GLN A 200 12.56 0.60 -6.51
N THR A 201 12.01 -0.53 -6.95
CA THR A 201 12.65 -1.43 -7.93
C THR A 201 12.88 -0.73 -9.27
N MET A 202 11.89 0.02 -9.75
CA MET A 202 12.01 0.78 -11.00
C MET A 202 13.08 1.88 -10.92
N LEU A 203 13.15 2.60 -9.79
CA LEU A 203 14.24 3.56 -9.53
C LEU A 203 15.61 2.87 -9.51
N GLY A 204 15.71 1.73 -8.83
CA GLY A 204 16.93 0.93 -8.79
C GLY A 204 17.41 0.56 -10.19
N ALA A 205 16.51 0.11 -11.07
CA ALA A 205 16.80 -0.21 -12.46
C ALA A 205 17.21 1.04 -13.28
N MET A 206 16.49 2.15 -13.15
CA MET A 206 16.81 3.41 -13.85
C MET A 206 18.18 3.96 -13.43
N TYR A 207 18.52 3.93 -12.13
CA TYR A 207 19.81 4.36 -11.64
C TYR A 207 20.94 3.39 -12.06
N SER A 208 20.69 2.09 -12.12
CA SER A 208 21.65 1.11 -12.66
C SER A 208 21.97 1.39 -14.14
N THR A 209 20.96 1.70 -14.94
CA THR A 209 21.13 2.03 -16.36
C THR A 209 21.94 3.32 -16.56
N SER A 210 21.78 4.29 -15.67
CA SER A 210 22.59 5.55 -15.68
C SER A 210 23.92 5.43 -14.94
N GLN A 211 24.32 4.21 -14.53
CA GLN A 211 25.54 3.90 -13.79
C GLN A 211 25.68 4.60 -12.42
N ASN A 212 24.57 5.12 -11.88
CA ASN A 212 24.53 5.63 -10.52
C ASN A 212 24.27 4.47 -9.53
N TYR A 213 25.29 3.63 -9.37
CA TYR A 213 25.17 2.39 -8.61
C TYR A 213 24.90 2.60 -7.11
N GLY A 214 25.27 3.76 -6.54
CA GLY A 214 24.97 4.08 -5.14
C GLY A 214 23.47 4.23 -4.90
N GLU A 215 22.78 5.02 -5.73
CA GLU A 215 21.32 5.15 -5.66
C GLU A 215 20.64 3.83 -6.08
N ALA A 216 21.17 3.11 -7.08
CA ALA A 216 20.62 1.82 -7.49
C ALA A 216 20.63 0.81 -6.33
N LEU A 217 21.74 0.71 -5.60
CA LEU A 217 21.87 -0.17 -4.43
C LEU A 217 20.88 0.19 -3.32
N LYS A 218 20.75 1.49 -3.03
CA LYS A 218 19.83 2.00 -2.03
C LYS A 218 18.39 1.60 -2.35
N TRP A 219 17.92 1.88 -3.55
CA TRP A 219 16.52 1.65 -3.93
C TRP A 219 16.19 0.16 -4.09
N ASN A 220 17.06 -0.62 -4.73
CA ASN A 220 16.90 -2.08 -4.78
C ASN A 220 16.96 -2.68 -3.37
N GLY A 221 17.82 -2.17 -2.47
CA GLY A 221 17.90 -2.62 -1.09
C GLY A 221 16.59 -2.41 -0.31
N LEU A 222 15.96 -1.24 -0.48
CA LEU A 222 14.67 -0.94 0.15
C LEU A 222 13.55 -1.85 -0.36
N ALA A 223 13.48 -2.09 -1.67
CA ALA A 223 12.50 -2.99 -2.26
C ALA A 223 12.74 -4.45 -1.88
N ALA A 224 13.99 -4.90 -1.91
CA ALA A 224 14.38 -6.25 -1.52
C ALA A 224 14.06 -6.55 -0.05
N ALA A 225 14.21 -5.56 0.83
CA ALA A 225 13.82 -5.65 2.24
C ALA A 225 12.29 -5.78 2.44
N GLN A 226 11.50 -5.48 1.43
CA GLN A 226 10.06 -5.74 1.39
C GLN A 226 9.71 -7.07 0.70
N GLY A 227 10.73 -7.83 0.25
CA GLY A 227 10.54 -9.12 -0.42
C GLY A 227 10.31 -9.01 -1.93
N ASP A 228 10.54 -7.83 -2.55
CA ASP A 228 10.40 -7.71 -4.02
C ASP A 228 11.46 -8.56 -4.73
N ALA A 229 11.00 -9.59 -5.47
CA ALA A 229 11.85 -10.57 -6.10
C ALA A 229 12.76 -9.99 -7.20
N ARG A 230 12.27 -8.99 -7.94
CA ARG A 230 13.05 -8.33 -9.00
C ARG A 230 14.16 -7.47 -8.40
N ALA A 231 13.87 -6.77 -7.30
CA ALA A 231 14.89 -6.02 -6.58
C ALA A 231 15.96 -6.94 -5.97
N GLN A 232 15.57 -8.11 -5.44
CA GLN A 232 16.51 -9.13 -4.97
C GLN A 232 17.39 -9.64 -6.12
N ASN A 233 16.81 -9.91 -7.28
CA ASN A 233 17.58 -10.31 -8.48
C ASN A 233 18.54 -9.18 -8.92
N ASN A 234 18.09 -7.93 -8.92
CA ASN A 234 18.94 -6.77 -9.23
C ASN A 234 20.13 -6.65 -8.26
N LEU A 235 19.91 -6.85 -6.95
CA LEU A 235 21.00 -6.87 -5.96
C LEU A 235 21.97 -8.02 -6.25
N GLY A 236 21.48 -9.21 -6.61
CA GLY A 236 22.31 -10.32 -7.06
C GLY A 236 23.24 -9.91 -8.20
N HIS A 237 22.72 -9.25 -9.22
CA HIS A 237 23.54 -8.72 -10.33
C HIS A 237 24.54 -7.66 -9.88
N MET A 238 24.17 -6.76 -8.98
CA MET A 238 25.07 -5.73 -8.46
C MET A 238 26.26 -6.36 -7.71
N TYR A 239 26.03 -7.35 -6.84
CA TYR A 239 27.10 -8.08 -6.15
C TYR A 239 27.93 -8.93 -7.10
N LEU A 240 27.33 -9.58 -8.12
CA LEU A 240 28.02 -10.34 -9.13
C LEU A 240 29.01 -9.48 -9.93
N LYS A 241 28.63 -8.24 -10.26
CA LYS A 241 29.40 -7.32 -11.10
C LYS A 241 30.25 -6.33 -10.33
N GLY A 242 30.14 -6.27 -8.99
CA GLY A 242 30.81 -5.24 -8.19
C GLY A 242 30.27 -3.83 -8.45
N GLN A 243 28.98 -3.68 -8.76
CA GLN A 243 28.36 -2.41 -9.08
C GLN A 243 27.91 -1.69 -7.81
N GLY A 244 28.62 -0.66 -7.41
CA GLY A 244 28.36 0.09 -6.17
C GLY A 244 28.73 -0.66 -4.88
N VAL A 245 29.18 -1.90 -5.00
CA VAL A 245 29.65 -2.77 -3.92
C VAL A 245 30.86 -3.55 -4.37
N THR A 246 31.64 -4.10 -3.44
CA THR A 246 32.68 -5.09 -3.77
C THR A 246 32.03 -6.37 -4.33
N GLN A 247 32.61 -6.92 -5.40
CA GLN A 247 32.15 -8.19 -5.98
C GLN A 247 32.13 -9.29 -4.92
N ASP A 248 30.99 -9.99 -4.80
CA ASP A 248 30.81 -11.07 -3.82
C ASP A 248 29.84 -12.12 -4.37
N PHE A 249 30.39 -13.27 -4.78
CA PHE A 249 29.62 -14.36 -5.34
C PHE A 249 28.67 -15.02 -4.32
N ALA A 250 29.07 -15.08 -3.05
CA ALA A 250 28.20 -15.65 -2.02
C ALA A 250 26.96 -14.77 -1.80
N ARG A 251 27.15 -13.43 -1.71
CA ARG A 251 26.02 -12.50 -1.63
C ARG A 251 25.17 -12.49 -2.91
N ALA A 252 25.82 -12.54 -4.07
CA ALA A 252 25.07 -12.64 -5.33
C ALA A 252 24.20 -13.89 -5.37
N HIS A 253 24.73 -15.06 -5.01
CA HIS A 253 23.99 -16.31 -4.92
C HIS A 253 22.87 -16.24 -3.89
N MET A 254 23.13 -15.67 -2.70
CA MET A 254 22.11 -15.44 -1.66
C MET A 254 20.92 -14.65 -2.20
N TRP A 255 21.16 -13.50 -2.84
CA TRP A 255 20.10 -12.65 -3.38
C TRP A 255 19.33 -13.32 -4.52
N TYR A 256 20.01 -14.01 -5.43
CA TYR A 256 19.35 -14.80 -6.48
C TYR A 256 18.51 -15.95 -5.91
N ASN A 257 18.98 -16.58 -4.83
CA ASN A 257 18.22 -17.63 -4.15
C ASN A 257 16.94 -17.08 -3.53
N LEU A 258 17.01 -15.92 -2.87
CA LEU A 258 15.84 -15.23 -2.30
C LEU A 258 14.84 -14.84 -3.40
N ALA A 259 15.30 -14.28 -4.52
CA ALA A 259 14.46 -13.96 -5.67
C ALA A 259 13.77 -15.22 -6.24
N SER A 260 14.53 -16.32 -6.38
CA SER A 260 14.00 -17.62 -6.83
C SER A 260 12.90 -18.16 -5.91
N LEU A 261 13.11 -18.08 -4.60
CA LEU A 261 12.11 -18.52 -3.60
C LEU A 261 10.85 -17.64 -3.61
N ALA A 262 10.98 -16.38 -4.02
CA ALA A 262 9.87 -15.47 -4.24
C ALA A 262 9.22 -15.60 -5.65
N GLY A 263 9.65 -16.59 -6.44
CA GLY A 263 9.06 -16.91 -7.74
C GLY A 263 9.70 -16.23 -8.94
N ASP A 264 10.84 -15.54 -8.79
CA ASP A 264 11.58 -14.95 -9.92
C ASP A 264 12.36 -16.02 -10.69
N ALA A 265 11.93 -16.29 -11.93
CA ALA A 265 12.54 -17.32 -12.77
C ALA A 265 13.96 -16.93 -13.24
N ASP A 266 14.24 -15.64 -13.40
CA ASP A 266 15.56 -15.16 -13.80
C ASP A 266 16.53 -15.19 -12.62
N GLY A 267 16.06 -14.96 -11.40
CA GLY A 267 16.81 -15.19 -10.17
C GLY A 267 17.21 -16.67 -10.03
N ALA A 268 16.30 -17.60 -10.32
CA ALA A 268 16.61 -19.04 -10.30
C ALA A 268 17.71 -19.40 -11.30
N LYS A 269 17.60 -18.93 -12.54
CA LYS A 269 18.61 -19.16 -13.58
C LYS A 269 19.96 -18.56 -13.20
N SER A 270 19.96 -17.32 -12.69
CA SER A 270 21.18 -16.63 -12.30
C SER A 270 21.87 -17.31 -11.13
N ARG A 271 21.11 -17.81 -10.14
CA ARG A 271 21.61 -18.61 -9.03
C ARG A 271 22.33 -19.88 -9.54
N ASP A 272 21.66 -20.63 -10.41
CA ASP A 272 22.17 -21.90 -10.91
C ASP A 272 23.40 -21.69 -11.84
N LEU A 273 23.46 -20.53 -12.49
CA LEU A 273 24.61 -20.17 -13.32
C LEU A 273 25.83 -19.84 -12.46
N ILE A 274 25.68 -18.96 -11.46
CA ILE A 274 26.79 -18.55 -10.60
C ILE A 274 27.28 -19.71 -9.71
N ALA A 275 26.41 -20.64 -9.33
CA ALA A 275 26.78 -21.81 -8.54
C ALA A 275 27.84 -22.67 -9.23
N LYS A 276 27.94 -22.66 -10.57
CA LYS A 276 28.97 -23.39 -11.34
C LYS A 276 30.36 -22.80 -11.16
N GLU A 277 30.45 -21.53 -10.79
CA GLU A 277 31.71 -20.80 -10.56
C GLU A 277 32.09 -20.77 -9.07
N MET A 278 31.29 -21.41 -8.19
CA MET A 278 31.45 -21.37 -6.73
C MET A 278 31.91 -22.74 -6.19
N THR A 279 32.66 -22.71 -5.10
CA THR A 279 32.94 -23.93 -4.33
C THR A 279 31.74 -24.39 -3.52
N PRO A 280 31.63 -25.69 -3.16
CA PRO A 280 30.55 -26.15 -2.29
C PRO A 280 30.41 -25.37 -0.98
N GLN A 281 31.54 -24.99 -0.37
CA GLN A 281 31.57 -24.19 0.87
C GLN A 281 31.01 -22.78 0.66
N GLN A 282 31.28 -22.17 -0.49
CA GLN A 282 30.71 -20.86 -0.83
C GLN A 282 29.19 -20.94 -1.04
N ILE A 283 28.71 -22.02 -1.68
CA ILE A 283 27.27 -22.25 -1.89
C ILE A 283 26.59 -22.46 -0.53
N GLU A 284 27.13 -23.32 0.35
CA GLU A 284 26.60 -23.54 1.68
C GLU A 284 26.51 -22.22 2.47
N LYS A 285 27.59 -21.43 2.50
CA LYS A 285 27.59 -20.09 3.12
C LYS A 285 26.48 -19.20 2.56
N ALA A 286 26.31 -19.16 1.24
CA ALA A 286 25.29 -18.33 0.60
C ALA A 286 23.85 -18.78 0.96
N GLN A 287 23.64 -20.10 1.10
CA GLN A 287 22.36 -20.65 1.54
C GLN A 287 22.07 -20.33 3.00
N ASP A 288 23.08 -20.38 3.88
CA ASP A 288 22.95 -19.99 5.27
C ASP A 288 22.56 -18.50 5.38
N MET A 289 23.28 -17.64 4.65
CA MET A 289 22.94 -16.21 4.59
C MET A 289 21.50 -15.97 4.10
N ALA A 290 21.01 -16.75 3.13
CA ALA A 290 19.62 -16.64 2.65
C ALA A 290 18.62 -17.04 3.74
N ARG A 291 18.86 -18.13 4.47
CA ARG A 291 18.01 -18.57 5.59
C ARG A 291 17.97 -17.52 6.70
N GLU A 292 19.12 -16.97 7.07
CA GLU A 292 19.20 -15.91 8.08
C GLU A 292 18.48 -14.63 7.64
N CYS A 293 18.60 -14.27 6.36
CA CYS A 293 17.93 -13.11 5.79
C CYS A 293 16.38 -13.27 5.86
N GLN A 294 15.88 -14.45 5.46
CA GLN A 294 14.44 -14.77 5.56
C GLN A 294 13.95 -14.74 7.02
N ALA A 295 14.71 -15.32 7.96
CA ALA A 295 14.37 -15.32 9.38
C ALA A 295 14.24 -13.89 9.95
N ARG A 296 14.94 -12.93 9.38
CA ARG A 296 14.88 -11.50 9.73
C ARG A 296 13.86 -10.71 8.89
N ASN A 297 13.00 -11.38 8.12
CA ASN A 297 12.08 -10.74 7.16
C ASN A 297 12.81 -9.74 6.25
N PHE A 298 13.94 -10.16 5.67
CA PHE A 298 14.81 -9.42 4.76
C PHE A 298 15.46 -8.14 5.32
N LYS A 299 15.38 -7.90 6.63
CA LYS A 299 15.97 -6.72 7.25
C LYS A 299 17.46 -6.92 7.52
N GLY A 300 18.28 -5.97 7.02
CA GLY A 300 19.72 -5.95 7.28
C GLY A 300 20.49 -7.07 6.58
N CYS A 301 20.01 -7.52 5.41
CA CYS A 301 20.75 -8.45 4.55
C CYS A 301 21.67 -7.70 3.60
#